data_8a707f9bf460fc60cb824bae5cca51ab
#
_entry.id   8a707f9bf460fc60cb824bae5cca51ab
#
_cell.length_a   1.000
_cell.length_b   1.000
_cell.length_c   1.000
_cell.angle_alpha   90.00
_cell.angle_beta   90.00
_cell.angle_gamma   90.00
#
_symmetry.space_group_name_H-M   'P 1'
#
loop_
_entity.id
_entity.type
_entity.pdbx_description
1 polymer ?
#
loop_
_entity_poly.entity_id
_entity_poly.type
_entity_poly.pdbx_seq_one_letter_code
_entity_poly.pdbx_strand_id
1 'polypeptide(L)'
;MSCCTSITLINDQEGQGHGTHWAGIGIHMDSIEIRQPDDFHVHLRRGELLRIVLPYTARQFARGLVMPNTIPPILDADDVDEYRQEVQAVSRWDFEPLMTIKITSDTSPEHVWSARQAGVVAGKMYPVGVTTNSIDGVEDVTRLFPTLAAMADAEMVLCLHGEQPGVFCLNREEAFVAEVLPVLTTNFPRLRIVLEHVSTAAAVKCVLGQRTHSDTGMVAASITVHHLLLTLDDIIGDSLGPHNFCKPVPKRPEDRSALLAAATSGDARFFLGTDSAPHLRSAKESAAGSAGVFSAPVALPALAQVFEETGRLSQLERFTSVNGALFYRVPLNRGRLTIERRSWIVPAEYGGIVPFLAGQELDWRVSEATNPT
;
A
#
# COMPACT_ATOMS: atom_id res chain seq x y z
N MET A 1 0.00 12.30 -36.38
CA MET A 1 1.17 11.75 -37.07
C MET A 1 1.91 10.93 -36.04
N SER A 2 1.89 9.62 -36.21
CA SER A 2 2.44 8.63 -35.32
C SER A 2 3.97 8.63 -35.44
N CYS A 3 4.69 8.60 -34.31
CA CYS A 3 6.12 8.34 -34.26
C CYS A 3 6.38 7.22 -33.27
N CYS A 4 6.32 5.98 -33.78
CA CYS A 4 6.88 4.79 -33.10
C CYS A 4 8.40 4.85 -33.25
N THR A 5 9.13 4.88 -32.15
CA THR A 5 10.59 4.70 -32.16
C THR A 5 10.91 3.27 -31.75
N SER A 6 11.21 2.44 -32.76
CA SER A 6 11.72 1.09 -32.58
C SER A 6 13.21 1.16 -32.22
N ILE A 7 13.61 0.51 -31.14
CA ILE A 7 15.03 0.31 -30.80
C ILE A 7 15.55 -0.91 -31.59
N THR A 8 16.46 -0.65 -32.55
CA THR A 8 17.15 -1.68 -33.32
C THR A 8 18.38 -2.13 -32.55
N LEU A 9 18.46 -3.41 -32.21
CA LEU A 9 19.69 -4.04 -31.72
C LEU A 9 20.58 -4.34 -32.93
N ILE A 10 21.82 -3.87 -32.84
CA ILE A 10 22.89 -4.18 -33.83
C ILE A 10 23.47 -5.53 -33.49
N ASN A 11 23.41 -6.46 -34.46
CA ASN A 11 24.12 -7.74 -34.43
C ASN A 11 25.52 -7.53 -34.98
N ASP A 12 26.55 -7.90 -34.21
CA ASP A 12 27.88 -8.21 -34.76
C ASP A 12 28.12 -9.73 -34.69
N GLN A 13 28.41 -10.28 -35.84
CA GLN A 13 28.80 -11.67 -36.05
C GLN A 13 30.28 -11.84 -35.81
N GLU A 14 30.70 -12.92 -35.20
CA GLU A 14 31.48 -14.08 -35.67
C GLU A 14 32.27 -14.73 -34.52
N GLY A 15 32.08 -16.02 -34.36
CA GLY A 15 32.89 -16.85 -33.45
C GLY A 15 32.29 -18.25 -33.26
N GLN A 16 32.75 -19.23 -34.08
CA GLN A 16 32.33 -20.65 -34.01
C GLN A 16 32.71 -21.29 -32.67
N GLY A 17 31.70 -21.83 -31.96
CA GLY A 17 31.91 -22.72 -30.81
C GLY A 17 30.65 -23.55 -30.61
N HIS A 18 30.78 -24.89 -30.67
CA HIS A 18 29.70 -25.84 -30.40
C HIS A 18 29.11 -25.66 -29.02
N GLY A 19 27.94 -25.03 -28.96
CA GLY A 19 27.15 -24.88 -27.74
C GLY A 19 25.74 -25.34 -27.99
N THR A 20 25.29 -26.29 -27.21
CA THR A 20 23.94 -26.84 -27.16
C THR A 20 22.90 -25.75 -27.12
N HIS A 21 22.04 -25.68 -28.13
CA HIS A 21 20.84 -24.86 -28.15
C HIS A 21 19.90 -25.26 -27.01
N TRP A 22 19.91 -24.51 -25.93
CA TRP A 22 18.75 -24.42 -25.06
C TRP A 22 17.76 -23.47 -25.71
N ALA A 23 16.87 -24.00 -26.54
CA ALA A 23 15.63 -23.29 -26.86
C ALA A 23 14.88 -23.14 -25.54
N GLY A 24 14.91 -21.92 -24.97
CA GLY A 24 14.08 -21.57 -23.84
C GLY A 24 12.63 -21.68 -24.26
N ILE A 25 11.99 -22.78 -23.89
CA ILE A 25 10.53 -22.89 -23.88
C ILE A 25 10.11 -21.87 -22.82
N GLY A 26 9.71 -20.68 -23.26
CA GLY A 26 8.98 -19.73 -22.42
C GLY A 26 7.73 -20.43 -21.95
N ILE A 27 7.74 -20.94 -20.72
CA ILE A 27 6.52 -21.42 -20.08
C ILE A 27 5.71 -20.15 -19.84
N HIS A 28 4.81 -19.83 -20.77
CA HIS A 28 3.74 -18.87 -20.51
C HIS A 28 2.83 -19.55 -19.50
N MET A 29 2.93 -19.12 -18.23
CA MET A 29 1.97 -19.56 -17.23
C MET A 29 0.65 -18.86 -17.52
N ASP A 30 -0.39 -19.64 -17.82
CA ASP A 30 -1.72 -19.12 -18.08
C ASP A 30 -2.44 -18.69 -16.79
N SER A 31 -1.92 -19.08 -15.64
CA SER A 31 -2.41 -18.69 -14.32
C SER A 31 -1.34 -18.84 -13.24
N ILE A 32 -1.49 -18.09 -12.18
CA ILE A 32 -0.73 -18.23 -10.93
C ILE A 32 -1.71 -18.40 -9.78
N GLU A 33 -1.37 -19.29 -8.86
CA GLU A 33 -2.09 -19.47 -7.62
C GLU A 33 -1.22 -19.01 -6.46
N ILE A 34 -1.71 -18.02 -5.71
CA ILE A 34 -1.05 -17.48 -4.53
C ILE A 34 -1.93 -17.71 -3.29
N ARG A 35 -1.33 -17.69 -2.11
CA ARG A 35 -2.07 -17.55 -0.85
C ARG A 35 -2.94 -16.31 -0.93
N GLN A 36 -4.20 -16.40 -0.45
CA GLN A 36 -5.10 -15.24 -0.46
C GLN A 36 -4.42 -14.05 0.23
N PRO A 37 -4.30 -12.90 -0.46
CA PRO A 37 -3.53 -11.76 0.02
C PRO A 37 -4.18 -11.04 1.19
N ASP A 38 -3.37 -10.19 1.85
CA ASP A 38 -3.82 -9.16 2.77
C ASP A 38 -3.50 -7.79 2.18
N ASP A 39 -4.35 -6.81 2.47
CA ASP A 39 -4.10 -5.41 2.15
C ASP A 39 -3.73 -4.64 3.43
N PHE A 40 -2.44 -4.35 3.62
CA PHE A 40 -1.98 -3.70 4.85
C PHE A 40 -2.10 -2.17 4.83
N HIS A 41 -2.92 -1.61 3.93
CA HIS A 41 -3.29 -0.19 3.95
C HIS A 41 -4.49 0.07 3.03
N VAL A 42 -5.68 0.29 3.58
CA VAL A 42 -6.88 0.56 2.77
C VAL A 42 -7.82 1.57 3.42
N HIS A 43 -8.42 2.44 2.59
CA HIS A 43 -9.45 3.41 3.01
C HIS A 43 -10.82 2.95 2.54
N LEU A 44 -11.56 2.25 3.38
CA LEU A 44 -12.88 1.74 3.04
C LEU A 44 -13.98 2.79 3.08
N ARG A 45 -13.68 4.00 3.64
CA ARG A 45 -14.67 5.07 3.82
C ARG A 45 -15.82 4.66 4.75
N ARG A 46 -16.91 5.43 4.79
CA ARG A 46 -18.16 5.15 5.55
C ARG A 46 -19.38 5.31 4.64
N GLY A 47 -20.52 4.81 5.07
CA GLY A 47 -21.82 5.00 4.44
C GLY A 47 -21.90 4.46 3.02
N GLU A 48 -22.39 5.28 2.09
CA GLU A 48 -22.59 4.86 0.69
C GLU A 48 -21.27 4.53 -0.02
N LEU A 49 -20.20 5.30 0.23
CA LEU A 49 -18.89 5.00 -0.35
C LEU A 49 -18.37 3.63 0.12
N LEU A 50 -18.57 3.26 1.38
CA LEU A 50 -18.21 1.94 1.88
C LEU A 50 -18.89 0.83 1.06
N ARG A 51 -20.20 0.98 0.78
CA ARG A 51 -20.98 0.00 -0.01
C ARG A 51 -20.45 -0.17 -1.43
N ILE A 52 -19.97 0.93 -2.03
CA ILE A 52 -19.41 0.92 -3.37
C ILE A 52 -18.03 0.27 -3.39
N VAL A 53 -17.13 0.60 -2.43
CA VAL A 53 -15.71 0.26 -2.56
C VAL A 53 -15.32 -1.06 -1.89
N LEU A 54 -15.98 -1.44 -0.79
CA LEU A 54 -15.67 -2.67 -0.04
C LEU A 54 -15.66 -3.92 -0.93
N PRO A 55 -16.60 -4.13 -1.88
CA PRO A 55 -16.59 -5.30 -2.75
C PRO A 55 -15.28 -5.52 -3.52
N TYR A 56 -14.60 -4.44 -3.90
CA TYR A 56 -13.36 -4.53 -4.69
C TYR A 56 -12.14 -4.91 -3.86
N THR A 57 -12.18 -4.64 -2.55
CA THR A 57 -11.18 -5.12 -1.60
C THR A 57 -11.53 -6.52 -1.11
N ALA A 58 -12.75 -6.72 -0.60
CA ALA A 58 -13.14 -7.94 0.08
C ALA A 58 -13.22 -9.20 -0.82
N ARG A 59 -13.34 -9.04 -2.14
CA ARG A 59 -13.29 -10.17 -3.09
C ARG A 59 -11.90 -10.76 -3.28
N GLN A 60 -10.86 -9.96 -3.05
CA GLN A 60 -9.49 -10.31 -3.40
C GLN A 60 -8.63 -10.54 -2.15
N PHE A 61 -8.88 -9.77 -1.10
CA PHE A 61 -8.10 -9.80 0.13
C PHE A 61 -8.88 -10.51 1.24
N ALA A 62 -8.20 -11.35 2.00
CA ALA A 62 -8.78 -11.97 3.18
C ALA A 62 -8.94 -10.96 4.32
N ARG A 63 -7.97 -10.05 4.43
CA ARG A 63 -7.94 -9.00 5.45
C ARG A 63 -7.52 -7.67 4.85
N GLY A 64 -7.99 -6.58 5.48
CA GLY A 64 -7.53 -5.23 5.16
C GLY A 64 -7.22 -4.46 6.43
N LEU A 65 -6.01 -3.84 6.51
CA LEU A 65 -5.68 -2.89 7.56
C LEU A 65 -6.37 -1.57 7.26
N VAL A 66 -7.44 -1.31 7.99
CA VAL A 66 -8.35 -0.20 7.69
C VAL A 66 -7.84 1.08 8.32
N MET A 67 -7.62 2.11 7.49
CA MET A 67 -7.10 3.39 7.94
C MET A 67 -8.16 4.22 8.69
N PRO A 68 -7.76 4.89 9.79
CA PRO A 68 -8.68 5.48 10.76
C PRO A 68 -9.12 6.90 10.43
N ASN A 69 -8.66 7.51 9.34
CA ASN A 69 -8.97 8.90 8.97
C ASN A 69 -10.33 9.04 8.25
N THR A 70 -11.32 8.31 8.71
CA THR A 70 -12.72 8.43 8.29
C THR A 70 -13.34 9.75 8.80
N ILE A 71 -14.60 10.00 8.50
CA ILE A 71 -15.39 11.10 9.05
C ILE A 71 -16.66 10.49 9.66
N PRO A 72 -16.83 10.49 10.99
CA PRO A 72 -15.83 10.85 12.01
C PRO A 72 -14.60 9.90 12.00
N PRO A 73 -13.43 10.33 12.56
CA PRO A 73 -12.25 9.48 12.65
C PRO A 73 -12.45 8.36 13.69
N ILE A 74 -11.59 7.35 13.64
CA ILE A 74 -11.57 6.25 14.61
C ILE A 74 -10.46 6.56 15.63
N LEU A 75 -10.83 6.94 16.84
CA LEU A 75 -9.90 7.44 17.87
C LEU A 75 -9.74 6.47 19.05
N ASP A 76 -10.76 5.69 19.37
CA ASP A 76 -10.81 4.85 20.55
C ASP A 76 -11.50 3.49 20.28
N ALA A 77 -11.72 2.73 21.34
CA ALA A 77 -12.30 1.39 21.28
C ALA A 77 -13.76 1.38 20.83
N ASP A 78 -14.53 2.39 21.21
CA ASP A 78 -15.96 2.49 20.85
C ASP A 78 -16.10 2.80 19.35
N ASP A 79 -15.31 3.74 18.84
CA ASP A 79 -15.24 4.05 17.40
C ASP A 79 -14.81 2.82 16.57
N VAL A 80 -13.86 2.02 17.10
CA VAL A 80 -13.39 0.78 16.48
C VAL A 80 -14.52 -0.23 16.36
N ASP A 81 -15.28 -0.45 17.42
CA ASP A 81 -16.37 -1.43 17.42
C ASP A 81 -17.51 -0.98 16.50
N GLU A 82 -17.87 0.31 16.52
CA GLU A 82 -18.87 0.90 15.62
C GLU A 82 -18.48 0.68 14.15
N TYR A 83 -17.24 1.06 13.79
CA TYR A 83 -16.81 0.99 12.39
C TYR A 83 -16.60 -0.47 11.94
N ARG A 84 -16.13 -1.36 12.80
CA ARG A 84 -16.05 -2.80 12.51
C ARG A 84 -17.42 -3.37 12.18
N GLN A 85 -18.45 -3.04 12.97
CA GLN A 85 -19.83 -3.45 12.71
C GLN A 85 -20.35 -2.88 11.38
N GLU A 86 -20.06 -1.61 11.08
CA GLU A 86 -20.44 -1.00 9.80
C GLU A 86 -19.85 -1.76 8.60
N VAL A 87 -18.55 -2.10 8.64
CA VAL A 87 -17.88 -2.86 7.59
C VAL A 87 -18.47 -4.28 7.47
N GLN A 88 -18.68 -4.97 8.60
CA GLN A 88 -19.24 -6.32 8.63
C GLN A 88 -20.68 -6.37 8.12
N ALA A 89 -21.50 -5.36 8.41
CA ALA A 89 -22.88 -5.28 7.93
C ALA A 89 -22.98 -5.12 6.40
N VAL A 90 -21.95 -4.57 5.76
CA VAL A 90 -21.89 -4.36 4.30
C VAL A 90 -21.21 -5.54 3.60
N SER A 91 -20.27 -6.21 4.25
CA SER A 91 -19.50 -7.29 3.64
C SER A 91 -20.38 -8.52 3.35
N ARG A 92 -20.22 -9.08 2.16
CA ARG A 92 -20.81 -10.36 1.73
C ARG A 92 -19.72 -11.43 1.55
N TRP A 93 -18.48 -11.11 1.87
CA TRP A 93 -17.31 -11.96 1.73
C TRP A 93 -16.73 -12.25 3.10
N ASP A 94 -15.97 -13.33 3.20
CA ASP A 94 -15.16 -13.65 4.36
C ASP A 94 -13.95 -12.71 4.39
N PHE A 95 -14.20 -11.46 4.84
CA PHE A 95 -13.23 -10.38 4.90
C PHE A 95 -13.12 -9.88 6.34
N GLU A 96 -11.91 -9.91 6.87
CA GLU A 96 -11.61 -9.43 8.22
C GLU A 96 -11.00 -8.01 8.16
N PRO A 97 -11.69 -6.98 8.68
CA PRO A 97 -11.08 -5.67 8.88
C PRO A 97 -10.12 -5.69 10.07
N LEU A 98 -8.82 -5.56 9.81
CA LEU A 98 -7.81 -5.29 10.84
C LEU A 98 -7.92 -3.80 11.21
N MET A 99 -8.35 -3.55 12.44
CA MET A 99 -8.66 -2.19 12.88
C MET A 99 -7.42 -1.41 13.31
N THR A 100 -7.47 -0.11 13.06
CA THR A 100 -6.49 0.87 13.52
C THR A 100 -7.17 2.02 14.22
N ILE A 101 -6.44 2.70 15.13
CA ILE A 101 -6.84 4.00 15.68
C ILE A 101 -5.95 5.11 15.12
N LYS A 102 -6.51 6.31 15.00
CA LYS A 102 -5.76 7.52 14.66
C LYS A 102 -5.01 8.03 15.87
N ILE A 103 -3.69 8.13 15.75
CA ILE A 103 -2.85 8.72 16.79
C ILE A 103 -2.83 10.23 16.58
N THR A 104 -3.30 10.95 17.58
CA THR A 104 -3.31 12.42 17.67
C THR A 104 -2.54 12.88 18.89
N SER A 105 -2.37 14.20 19.07
CA SER A 105 -1.75 14.78 20.27
C SER A 105 -2.48 14.42 21.58
N ASP A 106 -3.76 14.07 21.49
CA ASP A 106 -4.61 13.75 22.64
C ASP A 106 -4.68 12.22 22.93
N THR A 107 -4.04 11.39 22.10
CA THR A 107 -4.02 9.94 22.32
C THR A 107 -3.16 9.60 23.54
N SER A 108 -3.80 9.10 24.59
CA SER A 108 -3.11 8.70 25.83
C SER A 108 -2.70 7.22 25.85
N PRO A 109 -1.83 6.79 26.76
CA PRO A 109 -1.54 5.37 27.00
C PRO A 109 -2.79 4.51 27.26
N GLU A 110 -3.78 5.06 27.95
CA GLU A 110 -5.04 4.37 28.26
C GLU A 110 -5.84 4.11 26.98
N HIS A 111 -5.89 5.06 26.05
CA HIS A 111 -6.50 4.85 24.72
C HIS A 111 -5.82 3.70 23.98
N VAL A 112 -4.49 3.60 24.02
CA VAL A 112 -3.74 2.50 23.40
C VAL A 112 -4.13 1.15 23.98
N TRP A 113 -4.18 1.02 25.32
CA TRP A 113 -4.53 -0.23 25.98
C TRP A 113 -5.98 -0.64 25.73
N SER A 114 -6.92 0.32 25.79
CA SER A 114 -8.34 0.08 25.48
C SER A 114 -8.51 -0.39 24.03
N ALA A 115 -7.89 0.31 23.08
CA ALA A 115 -7.91 -0.08 21.66
C ALA A 115 -7.31 -1.48 21.45
N ARG A 116 -6.20 -1.79 22.12
CA ARG A 116 -5.59 -3.14 22.06
C ARG A 116 -6.52 -4.23 22.55
N GLN A 117 -7.25 -3.99 23.63
CA GLN A 117 -8.27 -4.91 24.16
C GLN A 117 -9.44 -5.10 23.19
N ALA A 118 -9.80 -4.06 22.44
CA ALA A 118 -10.79 -4.11 21.35
C ALA A 118 -10.26 -4.76 20.06
N GLY A 119 -9.02 -5.34 20.08
CA GLY A 119 -8.44 -6.06 18.95
C GLY A 119 -7.77 -5.19 17.90
N VAL A 120 -7.47 -3.93 18.22
CA VAL A 120 -6.69 -3.04 17.33
C VAL A 120 -5.26 -3.56 17.20
N VAL A 121 -4.75 -3.61 15.97
CA VAL A 121 -3.41 -4.13 15.66
C VAL A 121 -2.37 -3.03 15.45
N ALA A 122 -2.82 -1.82 15.12
CA ALA A 122 -1.92 -0.70 14.83
C ALA A 122 -2.53 0.66 15.17
N GLY A 123 -1.66 1.64 15.45
CA GLY A 123 -2.02 3.05 15.48
C GLY A 123 -1.44 3.78 14.28
N LYS A 124 -2.23 4.57 13.59
CA LYS A 124 -1.81 5.36 12.43
C LYS A 124 -1.57 6.82 12.80
N MET A 125 -0.35 7.28 12.62
CA MET A 125 0.06 8.66 12.85
C MET A 125 0.15 9.43 11.52
N TYR A 126 -0.46 10.60 11.50
CA TYR A 126 -0.37 11.56 10.40
C TYR A 126 0.31 12.83 10.92
N PRO A 127 1.35 13.35 10.25
CA PRO A 127 1.81 14.72 10.52
C PRO A 127 0.73 15.73 10.13
N VAL A 128 0.70 16.88 10.83
CA VAL A 128 -0.32 17.90 10.65
C VAL A 128 -0.40 18.40 9.20
N GLY A 129 -1.58 18.40 8.60
CA GLY A 129 -1.87 19.04 7.31
C GLY A 129 -1.23 18.42 6.06
N VAL A 130 -0.51 17.28 6.17
CA VAL A 130 0.20 16.71 5.01
C VAL A 130 -0.71 15.88 4.09
N THR A 131 -1.82 15.34 4.60
CA THR A 131 -2.73 14.49 3.83
C THR A 131 -4.21 14.74 4.18
N THR A 132 -5.12 13.98 3.57
CA THR A 132 -6.58 14.09 3.79
C THR A 132 -6.94 13.83 5.25
N ASN A 133 -7.79 14.70 5.84
CA ASN A 133 -8.26 14.59 7.22
C ASN A 133 -7.12 14.51 8.27
N SER A 134 -6.04 15.29 8.08
CA SER A 134 -4.89 15.34 9.00
C SER A 134 -4.66 16.72 9.64
N ILE A 135 -5.69 17.56 9.71
CA ILE A 135 -5.59 18.89 10.35
C ILE A 135 -5.28 18.77 11.86
N ASP A 136 -5.75 17.70 12.49
CA ASP A 136 -5.51 17.28 13.87
C ASP A 136 -4.32 16.32 14.00
N GLY A 137 -3.42 16.32 13.00
CA GLY A 137 -2.22 15.51 12.97
C GLY A 137 -1.18 15.94 14.03
N VAL A 138 -0.11 15.16 14.11
CA VAL A 138 0.94 15.34 15.10
C VAL A 138 1.94 16.38 14.61
N GLU A 139 2.18 17.44 15.42
CA GLU A 139 3.20 18.45 15.15
C GLU A 139 4.57 18.06 15.74
N ASP A 140 4.54 17.53 16.96
CA ASP A 140 5.75 17.18 17.73
C ASP A 140 5.59 15.74 18.28
N VAL A 141 6.32 14.83 17.68
CA VAL A 141 6.29 13.40 18.06
C VAL A 141 6.80 13.15 19.48
N THR A 142 7.60 14.06 20.05
CA THR A 142 8.13 13.87 21.42
C THR A 142 7.04 13.94 22.48
N ARG A 143 5.96 14.67 22.23
CA ARG A 143 4.78 14.72 23.13
C ARG A 143 4.06 13.39 23.23
N LEU A 144 4.23 12.50 22.24
CA LEU A 144 3.62 11.18 22.19
C LEU A 144 4.49 10.08 22.83
N PHE A 145 5.64 10.40 23.41
CA PHE A 145 6.55 9.39 23.97
C PHE A 145 5.85 8.43 24.95
N PRO A 146 4.99 8.87 25.87
CA PRO A 146 4.23 7.95 26.73
C PRO A 146 3.29 7.02 25.94
N THR A 147 2.61 7.54 24.94
CA THR A 147 1.70 6.79 24.04
C THR A 147 2.47 5.77 23.21
N LEU A 148 3.63 6.16 22.67
CA LEU A 148 4.48 5.27 21.87
C LEU A 148 5.12 4.16 22.72
N ALA A 149 5.46 4.47 23.97
CA ALA A 149 5.89 3.44 24.94
C ALA A 149 4.78 2.41 25.20
N ALA A 150 3.55 2.89 25.42
CA ALA A 150 2.39 2.00 25.59
C ALA A 150 2.13 1.15 24.34
N MET A 151 2.27 1.72 23.13
CA MET A 151 2.15 0.94 21.87
C MET A 151 3.22 -0.15 21.78
N ALA A 152 4.46 0.15 22.16
CA ALA A 152 5.53 -0.85 22.17
C ALA A 152 5.24 -1.99 23.15
N ASP A 153 4.75 -1.68 24.36
CA ASP A 153 4.43 -2.65 25.40
C ASP A 153 3.14 -3.45 25.07
N ALA A 154 2.18 -2.83 24.39
CA ALA A 154 0.96 -3.47 23.88
C ALA A 154 1.20 -4.29 22.60
N GLU A 155 2.42 -4.33 22.09
CA GLU A 155 2.78 -4.94 20.79
C GLU A 155 1.94 -4.44 19.62
N MET A 156 1.49 -3.19 19.65
CA MET A 156 0.83 -2.52 18.53
C MET A 156 1.86 -1.97 17.54
N VAL A 157 1.54 -2.00 16.26
CA VAL A 157 2.38 -1.43 15.20
C VAL A 157 2.11 0.07 15.08
N LEU A 158 3.16 0.87 14.93
CA LEU A 158 3.05 2.28 14.56
C LEU A 158 3.14 2.43 13.04
N CYS A 159 2.03 2.81 12.42
CA CYS A 159 1.95 3.13 10.99
C CYS A 159 2.15 4.64 10.78
N LEU A 160 3.10 5.02 9.95
CA LEU A 160 3.50 6.42 9.75
C LEU A 160 3.18 6.88 8.33
N HIS A 161 2.46 7.99 8.21
CA HIS A 161 2.52 8.78 6.99
C HIS A 161 3.81 9.59 7.03
N GLY A 162 4.83 9.13 6.28
CA GLY A 162 6.22 9.58 6.43
C GLY A 162 6.53 10.87 5.67
N GLU A 163 5.80 11.96 5.88
CA GLU A 163 6.07 13.25 5.25
C GLU A 163 6.26 14.37 6.29
N GLN A 164 7.36 15.14 6.17
CA GLN A 164 7.68 16.28 7.04
C GLN A 164 6.87 17.53 6.63
N PRO A 165 6.02 18.11 7.51
CA PRO A 165 5.34 19.37 7.24
C PRO A 165 6.32 20.53 7.01
N GLY A 166 5.92 21.52 6.20
CA GLY A 166 6.74 22.71 5.95
C GLY A 166 7.91 22.51 4.98
N VAL A 167 8.22 21.28 4.61
CA VAL A 167 9.25 20.95 3.62
C VAL A 167 8.63 20.93 2.20
N PHE A 168 9.44 21.23 1.18
CA PHE A 168 9.04 21.12 -0.21
C PHE A 168 8.51 19.72 -0.52
N CYS A 169 7.37 19.61 -1.21
CA CYS A 169 6.59 18.37 -1.30
C CYS A 169 7.36 17.15 -1.82
N LEU A 170 8.34 17.33 -2.69
CA LEU A 170 9.15 16.21 -3.19
C LEU A 170 10.21 15.72 -2.19
N ASN A 171 10.56 16.53 -1.20
CA ASN A 171 11.61 16.23 -0.21
C ASN A 171 11.04 15.83 1.16
N ARG A 172 9.71 15.85 1.34
CA ARG A 172 9.06 15.62 2.63
C ARG A 172 9.38 14.25 3.23
N GLU A 173 9.38 13.21 2.43
CA GLU A 173 9.66 11.86 2.89
C GLU A 173 11.15 11.69 3.23
N GLU A 174 12.07 12.24 2.41
CA GLU A 174 13.51 12.24 2.70
C GLU A 174 13.81 12.94 4.02
N ALA A 175 13.20 14.12 4.26
CA ALA A 175 13.34 14.83 5.52
C ALA A 175 12.80 14.02 6.70
N PHE A 176 11.63 13.39 6.55
CA PHE A 176 11.02 12.57 7.60
C PHE A 176 11.90 11.38 8.01
N VAL A 177 12.43 10.63 7.05
CA VAL A 177 13.28 9.48 7.34
C VAL A 177 14.68 9.89 7.86
N ALA A 178 15.12 11.10 7.57
CA ALA A 178 16.37 11.65 8.09
C ALA A 178 16.26 12.24 9.50
N GLU A 179 15.14 12.86 9.84
CA GLU A 179 14.99 13.66 11.07
C GLU A 179 14.05 13.01 12.10
N VAL A 180 12.89 12.49 11.68
CA VAL A 180 11.85 11.99 12.60
C VAL A 180 12.03 10.50 12.91
N LEU A 181 12.26 9.68 11.89
CA LEU A 181 12.38 8.23 12.10
C LEU A 181 13.51 7.83 13.05
N PRO A 182 14.71 8.44 13.02
CA PRO A 182 15.79 8.14 13.98
C PRO A 182 15.39 8.43 15.43
N VAL A 183 14.61 9.50 15.68
CA VAL A 183 14.10 9.82 17.03
C VAL A 183 13.21 8.67 17.54
N LEU A 184 12.32 8.14 16.70
CA LEU A 184 11.44 7.05 17.06
C LEU A 184 12.20 5.75 17.32
N THR A 185 13.09 5.37 16.40
CA THR A 185 13.82 4.09 16.49
C THR A 185 14.83 4.07 17.64
N THR A 186 15.41 5.23 17.97
CA THR A 186 16.35 5.37 19.10
C THR A 186 15.63 5.28 20.44
N ASN A 187 14.50 5.97 20.59
CA ASN A 187 13.76 5.99 21.86
C ASN A 187 12.89 4.74 22.09
N PHE A 188 12.43 4.10 21.00
CA PHE A 188 11.52 2.95 21.07
C PHE A 188 12.04 1.75 20.26
N PRO A 189 13.18 1.12 20.65
CA PRO A 189 13.82 0.06 19.87
C PRO A 189 12.99 -1.23 19.77
N ARG A 190 11.95 -1.38 20.60
CA ARG A 190 11.00 -2.52 20.56
C ARG A 190 9.72 -2.22 19.79
N LEU A 191 9.48 -0.96 19.42
CA LEU A 191 8.28 -0.57 18.66
C LEU A 191 8.43 -0.98 17.20
N ARG A 192 7.47 -1.76 16.69
CA ARG A 192 7.39 -2.08 15.26
C ARG A 192 6.80 -0.88 14.52
N ILE A 193 7.50 -0.43 13.49
CA ILE A 193 7.15 0.76 12.72
C ILE A 193 6.98 0.38 11.25
N VAL A 194 5.90 0.84 10.63
CA VAL A 194 5.69 0.77 9.18
C VAL A 194 5.75 2.19 8.61
N LEU A 195 6.69 2.43 7.71
CA LEU A 195 6.62 3.56 6.80
C LEU A 195 5.58 3.21 5.71
N GLU A 196 4.44 3.86 5.77
CA GLU A 196 3.35 3.56 4.84
C GLU A 196 3.60 4.18 3.46
N HIS A 197 3.16 3.47 2.39
CA HIS A 197 3.13 3.95 1.00
C HIS A 197 4.39 4.74 0.61
N VAL A 198 5.58 4.17 0.93
CA VAL A 198 6.85 4.84 0.63
C VAL A 198 6.98 5.21 -0.85
N SER A 199 7.58 6.36 -1.11
CA SER A 199 7.60 7.00 -2.41
C SER A 199 8.98 7.44 -2.89
N THR A 200 10.05 7.18 -2.11
CA THR A 200 11.43 7.60 -2.42
C THR A 200 12.45 6.47 -2.29
N ALA A 201 13.53 6.57 -3.07
CA ALA A 201 14.72 5.74 -2.91
C ALA A 201 15.36 5.92 -1.52
N ALA A 202 15.26 7.11 -0.93
CA ALA A 202 15.78 7.39 0.42
C ALA A 202 15.04 6.59 1.49
N ALA A 203 13.70 6.49 1.42
CA ALA A 203 12.92 5.66 2.35
C ALA A 203 13.26 4.18 2.19
N VAL A 204 13.34 3.66 0.96
CA VAL A 204 13.78 2.29 0.68
C VAL A 204 15.16 2.02 1.30
N LYS A 205 16.13 2.89 1.05
CA LYS A 205 17.48 2.76 1.61
C LYS A 205 17.47 2.81 3.14
N CYS A 206 16.66 3.68 3.73
CA CYS A 206 16.51 3.79 5.17
C CYS A 206 16.00 2.48 5.78
N VAL A 207 14.93 1.88 5.22
CA VAL A 207 14.38 0.59 5.67
C VAL A 207 15.42 -0.53 5.52
N LEU A 208 16.14 -0.58 4.40
CA LEU A 208 17.20 -1.57 4.18
C LEU A 208 18.37 -1.42 5.15
N GLY A 209 18.65 -0.20 5.61
CA GLY A 209 19.71 0.09 6.60
C GLY A 209 19.33 -0.24 8.05
N GLN A 210 18.05 -0.53 8.35
CA GLN A 210 17.63 -0.87 9.71
C GLN A 210 18.13 -2.26 10.13
N ARG A 211 18.46 -2.38 11.43
CA ARG A 211 18.89 -3.67 11.99
C ARG A 211 17.72 -4.65 12.02
N THR A 212 17.98 -5.88 11.61
CA THR A 212 17.03 -7.01 11.69
C THR A 212 17.44 -7.92 12.86
N HIS A 213 17.17 -7.51 14.09
CA HIS A 213 17.40 -8.37 15.26
C HIS A 213 16.07 -8.84 15.79
N SER A 214 15.95 -10.13 16.14
CA SER A 214 14.72 -10.80 16.57
C SER A 214 14.07 -10.19 17.81
N ASP A 215 14.84 -9.50 18.66
CA ASP A 215 14.38 -8.98 19.94
C ASP A 215 14.24 -7.46 19.99
N THR A 216 14.49 -6.75 18.88
CA THR A 216 14.35 -5.29 18.76
C THR A 216 13.26 -4.94 17.77
N GLY A 217 12.67 -3.76 17.94
CA GLY A 217 11.71 -3.21 16.99
C GLY A 217 12.26 -3.24 15.57
N MET A 218 11.38 -3.52 14.60
CA MET A 218 11.71 -3.54 13.18
C MET A 218 11.05 -2.36 12.49
N VAL A 219 11.70 -1.83 11.48
CA VAL A 219 11.09 -0.89 10.53
C VAL A 219 10.85 -1.63 9.24
N ALA A 220 9.62 -1.57 8.74
CA ALA A 220 9.19 -2.08 7.44
C ALA A 220 8.51 -0.98 6.64
N ALA A 221 8.17 -1.26 5.40
CA ALA A 221 7.45 -0.32 4.55
C ALA A 221 6.34 -1.00 3.76
N SER A 222 5.20 -0.35 3.63
CA SER A 222 4.20 -0.68 2.63
C SER A 222 4.52 0.02 1.31
N ILE A 223 4.29 -0.68 0.20
CA ILE A 223 4.43 -0.13 -1.15
C ILE A 223 3.12 -0.32 -1.89
N THR A 224 2.66 0.72 -2.56
CA THR A 224 1.41 0.71 -3.33
C THR A 224 1.65 0.35 -4.78
N VAL A 225 0.65 -0.20 -5.45
CA VAL A 225 0.74 -0.49 -6.89
C VAL A 225 0.93 0.78 -7.73
N HIS A 226 0.30 1.88 -7.35
CA HIS A 226 0.41 3.12 -8.13
C HIS A 226 1.78 3.78 -7.98
N HIS A 227 2.47 3.71 -6.84
CA HIS A 227 3.85 4.19 -6.73
C HIS A 227 4.86 3.32 -7.50
N LEU A 228 4.53 2.06 -7.82
CA LEU A 228 5.37 1.22 -8.70
C LEU A 228 5.24 1.61 -10.18
N LEU A 229 4.13 2.24 -10.58
CA LEU A 229 3.81 2.52 -11.97
C LEU A 229 3.91 4.00 -12.34
N LEU A 230 3.66 4.90 -11.40
CA LEU A 230 3.59 6.35 -11.65
C LEU A 230 4.88 7.08 -11.27
N THR A 231 5.09 8.19 -11.94
CA THR A 231 5.99 9.29 -11.58
C THR A 231 5.21 10.58 -11.44
N LEU A 232 5.86 11.68 -11.07
CA LEU A 232 5.21 12.98 -10.99
C LEU A 232 4.66 13.46 -12.34
N ASP A 233 5.27 13.04 -13.45
CA ASP A 233 4.83 13.40 -14.82
C ASP A 233 3.44 12.84 -15.14
N ASP A 234 3.03 11.74 -14.52
CA ASP A 234 1.70 11.16 -14.67
C ASP A 234 0.60 11.95 -13.91
N ILE A 235 1.00 12.96 -13.12
CA ILE A 235 0.09 13.83 -12.37
C ILE A 235 0.07 15.25 -12.95
N ILE A 236 1.25 15.83 -13.26
CA ILE A 236 1.40 17.23 -13.67
C ILE A 236 2.34 17.41 -14.88
N GLY A 237 2.53 16.38 -15.72
CA GLY A 237 3.35 16.45 -16.93
C GLY A 237 2.68 17.29 -18.04
N ASP A 238 2.47 16.70 -19.21
CA ASP A 238 1.85 17.41 -20.35
C ASP A 238 0.40 17.84 -20.08
N SER A 239 -0.28 17.16 -19.16
CA SER A 239 -1.62 17.48 -18.70
C SER A 239 -1.82 17.07 -17.25
N LEU A 240 -2.89 17.58 -16.60
CA LEU A 240 -3.23 17.15 -15.24
C LEU A 240 -3.86 15.76 -15.24
N GLY A 241 -3.32 14.87 -14.37
CA GLY A 241 -3.84 13.54 -14.09
C GLY A 241 -4.52 13.48 -12.71
N PRO A 242 -5.70 14.10 -12.51
CA PRO A 242 -6.28 14.22 -11.17
C PRO A 242 -6.57 12.87 -10.52
N HIS A 243 -6.87 11.82 -11.30
CA HIS A 243 -7.13 10.48 -10.77
C HIS A 243 -5.87 9.76 -10.27
N ASN A 244 -4.68 10.19 -10.71
CA ASN A 244 -3.38 9.70 -10.23
C ASN A 244 -2.85 10.48 -9.02
N PHE A 245 -3.47 11.61 -8.68
CA PHE A 245 -3.04 12.43 -7.54
C PHE A 245 -3.31 11.73 -6.21
N CYS A 246 -2.24 11.47 -5.46
CA CYS A 246 -2.24 10.91 -4.10
C CYS A 246 -1.19 11.62 -3.21
N LYS A 247 -1.14 11.27 -1.95
CA LYS A 247 -0.13 11.73 -0.98
C LYS A 247 0.41 10.54 -0.17
N PRO A 248 1.74 10.32 -0.20
CA PRO A 248 2.77 11.10 -0.91
C PRO A 248 2.54 11.11 -2.42
N VAL A 249 2.96 12.17 -3.09
CA VAL A 249 2.94 12.17 -4.56
C VAL A 249 4.00 11.19 -5.10
N PRO A 250 3.73 10.44 -6.18
CA PRO A 250 4.77 9.78 -6.95
C PRO A 250 5.86 10.77 -7.34
N LYS A 251 7.12 10.35 -7.31
CA LYS A 251 8.25 11.29 -7.47
C LYS A 251 8.99 11.04 -8.78
N ARG A 252 10.31 10.83 -8.72
CA ARG A 252 11.17 10.71 -9.90
C ARG A 252 11.22 9.27 -10.43
N PRO A 253 11.62 9.04 -11.70
CA PRO A 253 11.86 7.70 -12.25
C PRO A 253 12.82 6.85 -11.40
N GLU A 254 13.84 7.47 -10.79
CA GLU A 254 14.80 6.80 -9.91
C GLU A 254 14.14 6.29 -8.62
N ASP A 255 13.23 7.06 -8.07
CA ASP A 255 12.45 6.69 -6.89
C ASP A 255 11.55 5.49 -7.21
N ARG A 256 10.81 5.57 -8.32
CA ARG A 256 9.99 4.46 -8.82
C ARG A 256 10.83 3.18 -9.03
N SER A 257 12.01 3.32 -9.63
CA SER A 257 12.91 2.18 -9.86
C SER A 257 13.37 1.53 -8.54
N ALA A 258 13.65 2.33 -7.51
CA ALA A 258 14.02 1.82 -6.19
C ALA A 258 12.85 1.09 -5.51
N LEU A 259 11.62 1.63 -5.61
CA LEU A 259 10.42 0.99 -5.10
C LEU A 259 10.16 -0.35 -5.79
N LEU A 260 10.29 -0.38 -7.11
CA LEU A 260 10.12 -1.58 -7.92
C LEU A 260 11.12 -2.67 -7.51
N ALA A 261 12.40 -2.30 -7.37
CA ALA A 261 13.43 -3.22 -6.91
C ALA A 261 13.13 -3.75 -5.49
N ALA A 262 12.66 -2.90 -4.57
CA ALA A 262 12.31 -3.29 -3.21
C ALA A 262 11.10 -4.25 -3.18
N ALA A 263 10.01 -3.92 -3.85
CA ALA A 263 8.80 -4.74 -3.89
C ALA A 263 9.05 -6.15 -4.46
N THR A 264 9.89 -6.24 -5.50
CA THR A 264 10.18 -7.51 -6.21
C THR A 264 11.37 -8.28 -5.65
N SER A 265 12.07 -7.75 -4.63
CA SER A 265 13.26 -8.35 -4.03
C SER A 265 13.00 -9.64 -3.26
N GLY A 266 11.80 -9.81 -2.70
CA GLY A 266 11.47 -10.85 -1.73
C GLY A 266 11.94 -10.53 -0.30
N ASP A 267 12.49 -9.34 -0.05
CA ASP A 267 12.87 -8.88 1.30
C ASP A 267 11.62 -8.73 2.19
N ALA A 268 11.68 -9.34 3.38
CA ALA A 268 10.53 -9.42 4.29
C ALA A 268 10.07 -8.07 4.87
N ARG A 269 10.86 -7.01 4.70
CA ARG A 269 10.54 -5.66 5.18
C ARG A 269 9.62 -4.88 4.25
N PHE A 270 9.38 -5.38 3.02
CA PHE A 270 8.49 -4.75 2.06
C PHE A 270 7.27 -5.62 1.79
N PHE A 271 6.10 -5.02 1.83
CA PHE A 271 4.83 -5.70 1.59
C PHE A 271 3.78 -4.75 1.00
N LEU A 272 2.70 -5.33 0.52
CA LEU A 272 1.61 -4.60 -0.08
C LEU A 272 0.79 -3.82 0.96
N GLY A 273 0.60 -2.54 0.71
CA GLY A 273 -0.49 -1.73 1.20
C GLY A 273 -1.05 -0.98 0.00
N THR A 274 -2.28 -1.26 -0.41
CA THR A 274 -2.78 -0.70 -1.67
C THR A 274 -2.94 0.81 -1.61
N ASP A 275 -3.12 1.37 -0.42
CA ASP A 275 -3.58 2.75 -0.22
C ASP A 275 -4.73 3.10 -1.18
N SER A 276 -5.62 2.12 -1.37
CA SER A 276 -6.84 2.36 -2.14
C SER A 276 -7.68 3.39 -1.40
N ALA A 277 -7.66 4.62 -1.93
CA ALA A 277 -8.24 5.79 -1.29
C ALA A 277 -9.25 6.47 -2.23
N PRO A 278 -10.43 5.84 -2.41
CA PRO A 278 -11.43 6.26 -3.36
C PRO A 278 -12.05 7.62 -3.01
N HIS A 279 -12.27 8.42 -4.06
CA HIS A 279 -13.04 9.66 -4.04
C HIS A 279 -13.94 9.71 -5.28
N LEU A 280 -15.11 10.32 -5.15
CA LEU A 280 -15.98 10.55 -6.30
C LEU A 280 -15.25 11.37 -7.38
N ARG A 281 -15.56 11.12 -8.64
CA ARG A 281 -15.04 11.89 -9.79
C ARG A 281 -15.13 13.39 -9.56
N SER A 282 -16.27 13.88 -9.09
CA SER A 282 -16.49 15.31 -8.83
C SER A 282 -15.54 15.90 -7.79
N ALA A 283 -15.10 15.10 -6.81
CA ALA A 283 -14.13 15.55 -5.80
C ALA A 283 -12.68 15.54 -6.36
N LYS A 284 -12.36 14.59 -7.23
CA LYS A 284 -11.05 14.50 -7.90
C LYS A 284 -10.88 15.60 -8.95
N GLU A 285 -11.90 15.88 -9.74
CA GLU A 285 -11.89 16.86 -10.83
C GLU A 285 -12.29 18.27 -10.37
N SER A 286 -12.32 18.52 -9.08
CA SER A 286 -12.56 19.85 -8.50
C SER A 286 -11.27 20.68 -8.45
N ALA A 287 -11.43 22.01 -8.25
CA ALA A 287 -10.28 22.91 -8.11
C ALA A 287 -9.37 22.57 -6.93
N ALA A 288 -9.91 21.96 -5.87
CA ALA A 288 -9.12 21.50 -4.71
C ALA A 288 -8.41 20.17 -4.97
N GLY A 289 -8.98 19.29 -5.80
CA GLY A 289 -8.45 17.98 -6.15
C GLY A 289 -8.23 17.07 -4.92
N SER A 290 -9.10 16.11 -4.66
CA SER A 290 -8.90 15.16 -3.54
C SER A 290 -7.71 14.24 -3.81
N ALA A 291 -6.82 14.09 -2.82
CA ALA A 291 -5.71 13.14 -2.90
C ALA A 291 -6.16 11.72 -2.56
N GLY A 292 -5.86 10.76 -3.43
CA GLY A 292 -6.17 9.35 -3.26
C GLY A 292 -6.44 8.66 -4.59
N VAL A 293 -5.95 7.43 -4.74
CA VAL A 293 -6.11 6.59 -5.93
C VAL A 293 -7.00 5.40 -5.60
N PHE A 294 -7.99 5.09 -6.41
CA PHE A 294 -8.83 3.91 -6.25
C PHE A 294 -8.17 2.71 -6.93
N SER A 295 -7.22 2.08 -6.25
CA SER A 295 -6.39 1.00 -6.79
C SER A 295 -6.94 -0.41 -6.52
N ALA A 296 -7.82 -0.63 -5.53
CA ALA A 296 -8.30 -1.96 -5.16
C ALA A 296 -8.81 -2.81 -6.34
N PRO A 297 -9.56 -2.29 -7.32
CA PRO A 297 -10.07 -3.11 -8.43
C PRO A 297 -8.99 -3.75 -9.30
N VAL A 298 -7.80 -3.12 -9.36
CA VAL A 298 -6.72 -3.48 -10.29
C VAL A 298 -5.43 -3.87 -9.59
N ALA A 299 -5.36 -3.80 -8.26
CA ALA A 299 -4.12 -3.96 -7.52
C ALA A 299 -3.39 -5.27 -7.82
N LEU A 300 -4.07 -6.41 -7.69
CA LEU A 300 -3.44 -7.71 -7.92
C LEU A 300 -3.15 -8.00 -9.40
N PRO A 301 -4.06 -7.71 -10.35
CA PRO A 301 -3.74 -7.79 -11.78
C PRO A 301 -2.52 -6.96 -12.19
N ALA A 302 -2.48 -5.71 -11.79
CA ALA A 302 -1.35 -4.82 -12.13
C ALA A 302 -0.05 -5.26 -11.44
N LEU A 303 -0.10 -5.75 -10.20
CA LEU A 303 1.07 -6.32 -9.54
C LEU A 303 1.57 -7.58 -10.24
N ALA A 304 0.67 -8.48 -10.68
CA ALA A 304 1.06 -9.67 -11.44
C ALA A 304 1.82 -9.27 -12.72
N GLN A 305 1.35 -8.27 -13.44
CA GLN A 305 2.01 -7.74 -14.62
C GLN A 305 3.39 -7.15 -14.28
N VAL A 306 3.49 -6.29 -13.27
CA VAL A 306 4.74 -5.67 -12.82
C VAL A 306 5.78 -6.73 -12.41
N PHE A 307 5.36 -7.73 -11.63
CA PHE A 307 6.25 -8.80 -11.18
C PHE A 307 6.69 -9.73 -12.32
N GLU A 308 5.84 -9.92 -13.32
CA GLU A 308 6.19 -10.66 -14.54
C GLU A 308 7.20 -9.89 -15.38
N GLU A 309 6.96 -8.62 -15.67
CA GLU A 309 7.85 -7.74 -16.45
C GLU A 309 9.25 -7.65 -15.86
N THR A 310 9.34 -7.72 -14.52
CA THR A 310 10.62 -7.76 -13.82
C THR A 310 11.25 -9.15 -13.72
N GLY A 311 10.59 -10.19 -14.22
CA GLY A 311 11.02 -11.59 -14.10
C GLY A 311 10.97 -12.12 -12.65
N ARG A 312 10.13 -11.53 -11.80
CA ARG A 312 10.02 -11.81 -10.36
C ARG A 312 8.64 -12.31 -9.91
N LEU A 313 7.86 -12.86 -10.82
CA LEU A 313 6.50 -13.33 -10.55
C LEU A 313 6.43 -14.29 -9.34
N SER A 314 7.47 -15.10 -9.12
CA SER A 314 7.58 -15.98 -7.96
C SER A 314 7.67 -15.26 -6.60
N GLN A 315 7.96 -13.96 -6.56
CA GLN A 315 7.98 -13.17 -5.33
C GLN A 315 6.63 -12.51 -5.00
N LEU A 316 5.65 -12.60 -5.89
CA LEU A 316 4.35 -11.95 -5.72
C LEU A 316 3.64 -12.40 -4.43
N GLU A 317 3.58 -13.72 -4.16
CA GLU A 317 2.97 -14.24 -2.92
C GLU A 317 3.67 -13.71 -1.67
N ARG A 318 5.01 -13.61 -1.67
CA ARG A 318 5.73 -13.05 -0.53
C ARG A 318 5.34 -11.61 -0.25
N PHE A 319 5.28 -10.80 -1.30
CA PHE A 319 4.96 -9.38 -1.20
C PHE A 319 3.50 -9.13 -0.78
N THR A 320 2.55 -9.90 -1.32
CA THR A 320 1.11 -9.64 -1.12
C THR A 320 0.49 -10.40 0.06
N SER A 321 1.08 -11.55 0.47
CA SER A 321 0.39 -12.50 1.33
C SER A 321 1.20 -12.98 2.53
N VAL A 322 2.52 -12.77 2.56
CA VAL A 322 3.39 -13.36 3.58
C VAL A 322 4.08 -12.29 4.43
N ASN A 323 4.79 -11.37 3.79
CA ASN A 323 5.69 -10.45 4.50
C ASN A 323 4.94 -9.57 5.50
N GLY A 324 3.83 -8.94 5.09
CA GLY A 324 3.02 -8.12 5.98
C GLY A 324 2.41 -8.93 7.12
N ALA A 325 1.87 -10.12 6.84
CA ALA A 325 1.29 -10.98 7.87
C ALA A 325 2.33 -11.36 8.95
N LEU A 326 3.55 -11.68 8.54
CA LEU A 326 4.64 -11.96 9.49
C LEU A 326 5.03 -10.71 10.29
N PHE A 327 5.10 -9.53 9.65
CA PHE A 327 5.42 -8.28 10.33
C PHE A 327 4.37 -7.91 11.37
N TYR A 328 3.08 -8.00 11.02
CA TYR A 328 1.97 -7.72 11.93
C TYR A 328 1.71 -8.85 12.93
N ARG A 329 2.40 -10.00 12.81
CA ARG A 329 2.21 -11.20 13.63
C ARG A 329 0.79 -11.73 13.59
N VAL A 330 0.16 -11.68 12.42
CA VAL A 330 -1.12 -12.32 12.15
C VAL A 330 -0.90 -13.66 11.43
N PRO A 331 -1.75 -14.66 11.64
CA PRO A 331 -1.60 -15.96 10.97
C PRO A 331 -1.63 -15.82 9.46
N LEU A 332 -0.86 -16.63 8.73
CA LEU A 332 -0.95 -16.69 7.28
C LEU A 332 -2.32 -17.23 6.86
N ASN A 333 -2.94 -16.59 5.87
CA ASN A 333 -4.22 -17.03 5.32
C ASN A 333 -4.14 -18.47 4.78
N ARG A 334 -5.20 -19.24 4.95
CA ARG A 334 -5.28 -20.61 4.40
C ARG A 334 -5.87 -20.64 2.99
N GLY A 335 -6.70 -19.66 2.66
CA GLY A 335 -7.31 -19.50 1.35
C GLY A 335 -6.28 -19.33 0.23
N ARG A 336 -6.68 -19.64 -0.98
CA ARG A 336 -5.89 -19.45 -2.21
C ARG A 336 -6.64 -18.52 -3.15
N LEU A 337 -5.90 -17.78 -3.95
CA LEU A 337 -6.43 -16.90 -4.97
C LEU A 337 -5.75 -17.22 -6.29
N THR A 338 -6.51 -17.35 -7.35
CA THR A 338 -5.99 -17.55 -8.70
C THR A 338 -6.03 -16.24 -9.47
N ILE A 339 -4.92 -15.89 -10.10
CA ILE A 339 -4.82 -14.78 -11.05
C ILE A 339 -4.51 -15.43 -12.40
N GLU A 340 -5.39 -15.24 -13.38
CA GLU A 340 -5.30 -15.84 -14.71
C GLU A 340 -4.82 -14.82 -15.75
N ARG A 341 -4.10 -15.30 -16.75
CA ARG A 341 -3.71 -14.51 -17.92
C ARG A 341 -4.93 -14.39 -18.84
N ARG A 342 -5.65 -13.33 -18.63
CA ARG A 342 -6.85 -13.00 -19.40
C ARG A 342 -6.95 -11.50 -19.52
N SER A 343 -6.64 -10.99 -20.71
CA SER A 343 -6.69 -9.56 -20.98
C SER A 343 -8.10 -9.01 -20.79
N TRP A 344 -8.16 -7.81 -20.21
CA TRP A 344 -9.41 -7.08 -20.00
C TRP A 344 -9.13 -5.59 -19.94
N ILE A 345 -10.13 -4.80 -20.30
CA ILE A 345 -10.07 -3.34 -20.21
C ILE A 345 -10.64 -2.92 -18.85
N VAL A 346 -9.86 -2.14 -18.09
CA VAL A 346 -10.32 -1.59 -16.81
C VAL A 346 -11.50 -0.66 -17.06
N PRO A 347 -12.65 -0.86 -16.41
CA PRO A 347 -13.81 0.01 -16.56
C PRO A 347 -13.50 1.48 -16.31
N ALA A 348 -14.22 2.36 -16.98
CA ALA A 348 -14.03 3.81 -16.85
C ALA A 348 -14.36 4.33 -15.45
N GLU A 349 -15.30 3.67 -14.74
CA GLU A 349 -15.68 4.01 -13.38
C GLU A 349 -16.44 2.88 -12.68
N TYR A 350 -16.50 2.98 -11.35
CA TYR A 350 -17.30 2.15 -10.46
C TYR A 350 -18.09 3.05 -9.51
N GLY A 351 -19.41 3.18 -9.73
CA GLY A 351 -20.27 3.99 -8.86
C GLY A 351 -19.85 5.47 -8.72
N GLY A 352 -19.43 6.09 -9.83
CA GLY A 352 -18.96 7.47 -9.83
C GLY A 352 -17.52 7.67 -9.37
N ILE A 353 -16.75 6.58 -9.16
CA ILE A 353 -15.33 6.59 -8.79
C ILE A 353 -14.51 6.05 -9.95
N VAL A 354 -13.53 6.81 -10.41
CA VAL A 354 -12.60 6.40 -11.47
C VAL A 354 -11.51 5.51 -10.85
N PRO A 355 -11.37 4.25 -11.28
CA PRO A 355 -10.30 3.39 -10.77
C PRO A 355 -8.95 3.78 -11.35
N PHE A 356 -7.89 3.33 -10.68
CA PHE A 356 -6.54 3.38 -11.25
C PHE A 356 -6.50 2.59 -12.57
N LEU A 357 -5.75 3.07 -13.55
CA LEU A 357 -5.62 2.48 -14.89
C LEU A 357 -6.96 2.41 -15.68
N ALA A 358 -7.95 3.26 -15.36
CA ALA A 358 -9.22 3.31 -16.08
C ALA A 358 -9.01 3.38 -17.60
N GLY A 359 -9.68 2.52 -18.38
CA GLY A 359 -9.60 2.43 -19.83
C GLY A 359 -8.33 1.76 -20.37
N GLN A 360 -7.38 1.37 -19.51
CA GLN A 360 -6.18 0.63 -19.94
C GLN A 360 -6.46 -0.88 -19.97
N GLU A 361 -5.71 -1.59 -20.79
CA GLU A 361 -5.73 -3.04 -20.88
C GLU A 361 -4.72 -3.62 -19.89
N LEU A 362 -5.16 -4.63 -19.11
CA LEU A 362 -4.33 -5.46 -18.25
C LEU A 362 -4.38 -6.91 -18.74
N ASP A 363 -3.23 -7.58 -18.77
CA ASP A 363 -3.11 -8.96 -19.23
C ASP A 363 -3.54 -9.99 -18.18
N TRP A 364 -3.54 -9.59 -16.91
CA TRP A 364 -3.88 -10.44 -15.79
C TRP A 364 -5.22 -10.05 -15.17
N ARG A 365 -5.97 -11.04 -14.68
CA ARG A 365 -7.24 -10.84 -13.98
C ARG A 365 -7.36 -11.82 -12.80
N VAL A 366 -7.89 -11.34 -11.69
CA VAL A 366 -8.28 -12.24 -10.60
C VAL A 366 -9.45 -13.10 -11.07
N SER A 367 -9.31 -14.43 -10.98
CA SER A 367 -10.38 -15.35 -11.31
C SER A 367 -11.57 -15.13 -10.38
N GLU A 368 -12.77 -15.14 -10.92
CA GLU A 368 -13.97 -15.09 -10.08
C GLU A 368 -13.96 -16.34 -9.20
N ALA A 369 -13.93 -16.14 -7.88
CA ALA A 369 -14.13 -17.25 -6.97
C ALA A 369 -15.47 -17.90 -7.33
N THR A 370 -15.46 -19.17 -7.69
CA THR A 370 -16.69 -19.97 -7.70
C THR A 370 -17.20 -19.94 -6.27
N ASN A 371 -18.25 -19.14 -6.02
CA ASN A 371 -18.95 -19.20 -4.74
C ASN A 371 -19.21 -20.67 -4.43
N PRO A 372 -18.75 -21.21 -3.31
CA PRO A 372 -19.30 -22.47 -2.85
C PRO A 372 -20.79 -22.21 -2.60
N THR A 373 -21.63 -22.88 -3.39
CA THR A 373 -23.10 -22.94 -3.27
C THR A 373 -23.52 -23.37 -1.88
#